data_ab85f29bec7a45dd34aaba989d4cf5d4
#
_entry.id   ab85f29bec7a45dd34aaba989d4cf5d4
#
_cell.length_a   1.000
_cell.length_b   1.000
_cell.length_c   1.000
_cell.angle_alpha   90.00
_cell.angle_beta   90.00
_cell.angle_gamma   90.00
#
_symmetry.space_group_name_H-M   'P 1'
#
loop_
_entity.id
_entity.type
_entity.pdbx_description
1 polymer ?
#
loop_
_entity_poly.entity_id
_entity_poly.type
_entity_poly.pdbx_seq_one_letter_code
_entity_poly.pdbx_strand_id
1 'polypeptide(L)'
;MTTSRILWGIGIVVAGIFLLWGYKYSPRKIEFSGHYKKIGAHRVNSLDKLKKSLSNFDAIELDLVFDPETNVLDVHHPTAPSTGLTFTRYVAALGDKQPFMWLDIKNLDKSNAKLILQKLNSVFLEKNYPKQNVLIETRFPEKLGLFTKAGYKTSYYLKQDLYKLKQTDLHTELEQIKTILETQPKVGISTEHFDYEILKEYFPETTKYIWCIRHSKISDYTLVRNILKDETVALVLVTYHPL
;
A
#
# COMPACT_ATOMS: atom_id res chain seq x y z
N MET A 1 -19.68 -22.05 44.29
CA MET A 1 -19.42 -22.23 42.83
C MET A 1 -18.63 -23.50 42.68
N THR A 2 -19.09 -24.47 41.91
CA THR A 2 -18.38 -25.73 41.74
C THR A 2 -17.12 -25.55 40.87
N THR A 3 -16.03 -26.24 41.19
CA THR A 3 -14.76 -26.25 40.51
C THR A 3 -14.93 -26.38 38.97
N SER A 4 -15.92 -27.13 38.53
CA SER A 4 -16.31 -27.30 37.12
C SER A 4 -16.68 -25.96 36.44
N ARG A 5 -17.45 -25.08 37.07
CA ARG A 5 -17.85 -23.79 36.49
C ARG A 5 -16.67 -22.85 36.34
N ILE A 6 -15.70 -22.92 37.24
CA ILE A 6 -14.46 -22.14 37.16
C ILE A 6 -13.58 -22.63 35.95
N LEU A 7 -13.44 -23.93 35.78
CA LEU A 7 -12.71 -24.54 34.68
C LEU A 7 -13.35 -24.20 33.33
N TRP A 8 -14.66 -24.22 33.21
CA TRP A 8 -15.38 -23.80 31.99
C TRP A 8 -15.15 -22.31 31.68
N GLY A 9 -15.20 -21.45 32.72
CA GLY A 9 -14.91 -20.02 32.54
C GLY A 9 -13.47 -19.75 32.01
N ILE A 10 -12.50 -20.45 32.59
CA ILE A 10 -11.09 -20.36 32.12
C ILE A 10 -10.97 -20.85 30.68
N GLY A 11 -11.60 -21.96 30.32
CA GLY A 11 -11.58 -22.50 28.97
C GLY A 11 -12.13 -21.52 27.92
N ILE A 12 -13.24 -20.84 28.23
CA ILE A 12 -13.83 -19.82 27.34
C ILE A 12 -12.89 -18.63 27.16
N VAL A 13 -12.27 -18.14 28.25
CA VAL A 13 -11.32 -17.02 28.18
C VAL A 13 -10.10 -17.38 27.33
N VAL A 14 -9.53 -18.56 27.55
CA VAL A 14 -8.38 -19.04 26.78
C VAL A 14 -8.73 -19.18 25.29
N ALA A 15 -9.87 -19.79 24.97
CA ALA A 15 -10.36 -19.89 23.60
C ALA A 15 -10.56 -18.51 22.95
N GLY A 16 -11.13 -17.53 23.70
CA GLY A 16 -11.29 -16.15 23.25
C GLY A 16 -9.95 -15.49 22.92
N ILE A 17 -8.93 -15.67 23.76
CA ILE A 17 -7.57 -15.14 23.53
C ILE A 17 -6.99 -15.75 22.26
N PHE A 18 -7.09 -17.07 22.03
CA PHE A 18 -6.60 -17.72 20.83
C PHE A 18 -7.33 -17.25 19.56
N LEU A 19 -8.63 -17.04 19.62
CA LEU A 19 -9.41 -16.50 18.48
C LEU A 19 -8.98 -15.07 18.15
N LEU A 20 -8.82 -14.20 19.14
CA LEU A 20 -8.34 -12.83 18.94
C LEU A 20 -6.91 -12.80 18.38
N TRP A 21 -6.06 -13.66 18.90
CA TRP A 21 -4.68 -13.80 18.41
C TRP A 21 -4.64 -14.30 16.97
N GLY A 22 -5.38 -15.37 16.65
CA GLY A 22 -5.50 -15.90 15.29
C GLY A 22 -6.07 -14.87 14.31
N TYR A 23 -7.10 -14.09 14.73
CA TYR A 23 -7.64 -13.01 13.93
C TYR A 23 -6.61 -11.89 13.66
N LYS A 24 -5.84 -11.48 14.69
CA LYS A 24 -4.81 -10.45 14.56
C LYS A 24 -3.78 -10.77 13.48
N TYR A 25 -3.34 -12.03 13.41
CA TYR A 25 -2.31 -12.47 12.46
C TYR A 25 -2.87 -13.06 11.17
N SER A 26 -4.18 -13.21 11.05
CA SER A 26 -4.81 -13.72 9.84
C SER A 26 -4.67 -12.73 8.68
N PRO A 27 -4.17 -13.15 7.50
CA PRO A 27 -4.23 -12.35 6.28
C PRO A 27 -5.65 -12.27 5.71
N ARG A 28 -6.52 -13.22 6.06
CA ARG A 28 -7.89 -13.35 5.56
C ARG A 28 -8.91 -12.98 6.62
N LYS A 29 -8.95 -11.70 6.98
CA LYS A 29 -9.91 -11.17 7.93
C LYS A 29 -11.32 -11.11 7.34
N ILE A 30 -12.35 -11.18 8.21
CA ILE A 30 -13.75 -11.22 7.80
C ILE A 30 -14.18 -9.96 7.04
N GLU A 31 -13.64 -8.80 7.38
CA GLU A 31 -13.91 -7.54 6.69
C GLU A 31 -13.47 -7.54 5.23
N PHE A 32 -12.55 -8.43 4.82
CA PHE A 32 -12.06 -8.56 3.45
C PHE A 32 -12.81 -9.63 2.64
N SER A 33 -13.77 -10.34 3.26
CA SER A 33 -14.50 -11.41 2.62
C SER A 33 -15.16 -10.97 1.30
N GLY A 34 -14.95 -11.74 0.24
CA GLY A 34 -15.40 -11.43 -1.12
C GLY A 34 -14.51 -10.45 -1.90
N HIS A 35 -13.48 -9.85 -1.27
CA HIS A 35 -12.62 -8.82 -1.89
C HIS A 35 -11.11 -9.10 -1.75
N TYR A 36 -10.70 -10.35 -1.50
CA TYR A 36 -9.29 -10.68 -1.24
C TYR A 36 -8.34 -10.30 -2.39
N LYS A 37 -8.83 -10.26 -3.64
CA LYS A 37 -8.04 -9.78 -4.80
C LYS A 37 -7.74 -8.28 -4.77
N LYS A 38 -8.50 -7.52 -3.98
CA LYS A 38 -8.31 -6.07 -3.75
C LYS A 38 -7.41 -5.76 -2.57
N ILE A 39 -6.86 -6.79 -1.89
CA ILE A 39 -6.06 -6.62 -0.68
C ILE A 39 -4.59 -6.91 -0.99
N GLY A 40 -3.70 -6.01 -0.56
CA GLY A 40 -2.26 -6.17 -0.64
C GLY A 40 -1.57 -6.07 0.73
N ALA A 41 -0.43 -6.76 0.87
CA ALA A 41 0.38 -6.67 2.09
C ALA A 41 1.21 -5.38 2.12
N HIS A 42 1.13 -4.63 3.22
CA HIS A 42 1.84 -3.36 3.43
C HIS A 42 3.23 -3.57 4.02
N ARG A 43 4.21 -2.76 3.58
CA ARG A 43 5.61 -2.74 4.05
C ARG A 43 6.30 -4.10 3.98
N VAL A 44 6.29 -4.70 2.79
CA VAL A 44 6.98 -5.96 2.54
C VAL A 44 8.46 -5.70 2.23
N ASN A 45 9.19 -5.14 3.20
CA ASN A 45 10.56 -4.62 3.05
C ASN A 45 11.66 -5.64 3.38
N SER A 46 11.35 -6.94 3.37
CA SER A 46 12.34 -8.00 3.58
C SER A 46 12.01 -9.25 2.78
N LEU A 47 13.01 -10.07 2.48
CA LEU A 47 12.82 -11.31 1.72
C LEU A 47 11.99 -12.33 2.50
N ASP A 48 12.11 -12.39 3.82
CA ASP A 48 11.28 -13.28 4.65
C ASP A 48 9.81 -12.88 4.58
N LYS A 49 9.51 -11.59 4.79
CA LYS A 49 8.15 -11.08 4.67
C LYS A 49 7.61 -11.23 3.25
N LEU A 50 8.45 -11.04 2.21
CA LEU A 50 8.09 -11.27 0.81
C LEU A 50 7.61 -12.70 0.60
N LYS A 51 8.41 -13.70 0.99
CA LYS A 51 8.08 -15.12 0.84
C LYS A 51 6.73 -15.46 1.49
N LYS A 52 6.50 -14.98 2.71
CA LYS A 52 5.25 -15.21 3.47
C LYS A 52 4.07 -14.44 2.87
N SER A 53 4.28 -13.22 2.38
CA SER A 53 3.22 -12.42 1.75
C SER A 53 2.75 -13.03 0.44
N LEU A 54 3.66 -13.53 -0.40
CA LEU A 54 3.34 -14.15 -1.70
C LEU A 54 2.53 -15.46 -1.60
N SER A 55 2.36 -16.01 -0.41
CA SER A 55 1.49 -17.16 -0.15
C SER A 55 0.05 -16.75 0.19
N ASN A 56 -0.19 -15.46 0.48
CA ASN A 56 -1.46 -14.97 1.02
C ASN A 56 -2.06 -13.81 0.23
N PHE A 57 -1.27 -13.08 -0.56
CA PHE A 57 -1.69 -11.86 -1.24
C PHE A 57 -1.23 -11.88 -2.70
N ASP A 58 -2.09 -11.35 -3.57
CA ASP A 58 -1.79 -11.12 -4.99
C ASP A 58 -1.10 -9.75 -5.20
N ALA A 59 -1.03 -8.93 -4.17
CA ALA A 59 -0.42 -7.61 -4.19
C ALA A 59 0.46 -7.38 -2.95
N ILE A 60 1.56 -6.66 -3.15
CA ILE A 60 2.51 -6.27 -2.11
C ILE A 60 2.90 -4.81 -2.27
N GLU A 61 3.19 -4.15 -1.18
CA GLU A 61 3.79 -2.81 -1.18
C GLU A 61 5.14 -2.85 -0.48
N LEU A 62 6.07 -2.06 -0.99
CA LEU A 62 7.38 -1.88 -0.41
C LEU A 62 7.87 -0.43 -0.55
N ASP A 63 8.62 -0.01 0.46
CA ASP A 63 9.28 1.28 0.50
C ASP A 63 10.61 1.22 -0.24
N LEU A 64 10.88 2.21 -1.09
CA LEU A 64 12.13 2.35 -1.82
C LEU A 64 12.78 3.70 -1.57
N VAL A 65 14.10 3.69 -1.43
CA VAL A 65 14.94 4.89 -1.38
C VAL A 65 15.97 4.79 -2.50
N PHE A 66 16.03 5.78 -3.37
CA PHE A 66 17.01 5.84 -4.46
C PHE A 66 18.28 6.54 -4.00
N ASP A 67 19.41 5.88 -4.19
CA ASP A 67 20.73 6.45 -4.02
C ASP A 67 21.30 6.86 -5.40
N PRO A 68 21.44 8.15 -5.70
CA PRO A 68 21.93 8.61 -6.99
C PRO A 68 23.43 8.37 -7.19
N GLU A 69 24.24 8.26 -6.12
CA GLU A 69 25.68 8.05 -6.21
C GLU A 69 26.01 6.63 -6.66
N THR A 70 25.30 5.66 -6.10
CA THR A 70 25.48 4.23 -6.43
C THR A 70 24.51 3.74 -7.49
N ASN A 71 23.52 4.55 -7.90
CA ASN A 71 22.41 4.18 -8.80
C ASN A 71 21.66 2.93 -8.30
N VAL A 72 21.39 2.85 -7.00
CA VAL A 72 20.71 1.75 -6.34
C VAL A 72 19.35 2.21 -5.83
N LEU A 73 18.33 1.36 -6.00
CA LEU A 73 17.08 1.43 -5.25
C LEU A 73 17.19 0.48 -4.06
N ASP A 74 17.23 1.02 -2.87
CA ASP A 74 17.31 0.28 -1.62
C ASP A 74 15.92 0.06 -1.01
N VAL A 75 15.68 -1.15 -0.52
CA VAL A 75 14.37 -1.57 0.01
C VAL A 75 14.33 -1.32 1.52
N HIS A 76 13.91 -0.14 1.92
CA HIS A 76 13.68 0.20 3.33
C HIS A 76 12.81 1.45 3.47
N HIS A 77 12.15 1.60 4.61
CA HIS A 77 11.49 2.84 4.99
C HIS A 77 12.52 3.79 5.65
N PRO A 78 12.60 5.11 5.33
CA PRO A 78 13.62 6.03 5.84
C PRO A 78 13.72 6.14 7.37
N THR A 79 12.66 5.76 8.10
CA THR A 79 12.68 5.73 9.59
C THR A 79 13.40 4.51 10.15
N ALA A 80 13.83 3.58 9.31
CA ALA A 80 14.61 2.40 9.70
C ALA A 80 15.95 2.40 8.94
N PRO A 81 17.02 1.83 9.51
CA PRO A 81 18.28 1.71 8.78
C PRO A 81 18.12 0.78 7.56
N SER A 82 18.91 1.05 6.53
CA SER A 82 19.04 0.13 5.40
C SER A 82 19.58 -1.23 5.87
N THR A 83 19.05 -2.28 5.28
CA THR A 83 19.56 -3.66 5.46
C THR A 83 20.47 -4.08 4.30
N GLY A 84 20.74 -3.19 3.33
CA GLY A 84 21.47 -3.49 2.10
C GLY A 84 20.68 -4.37 1.12
N LEU A 85 19.35 -4.45 1.27
CA LEU A 85 18.50 -5.16 0.33
C LEU A 85 18.19 -4.27 -0.88
N THR A 86 18.85 -4.54 -1.99
CA THR A 86 18.59 -3.82 -3.24
C THR A 86 17.30 -4.29 -3.90
N PHE A 87 16.61 -3.39 -4.63
CA PHE A 87 15.40 -3.72 -5.39
C PHE A 87 15.65 -4.79 -6.45
N THR A 88 16.82 -4.79 -7.09
CA THR A 88 17.22 -5.85 -8.04
C THR A 88 17.21 -7.23 -7.36
N ARG A 89 17.82 -7.34 -6.18
CA ARG A 89 17.80 -8.58 -5.39
C ARG A 89 16.40 -8.97 -4.92
N TYR A 90 15.59 -7.97 -4.57
CA TYR A 90 14.20 -8.18 -4.17
C TYR A 90 13.37 -8.76 -5.32
N VAL A 91 13.46 -8.17 -6.53
CA VAL A 91 12.74 -8.65 -7.72
C VAL A 91 13.24 -10.04 -8.14
N ALA A 92 14.55 -10.31 -8.01
CA ALA A 92 15.10 -11.66 -8.24
C ALA A 92 14.46 -12.71 -7.34
N ALA A 93 14.17 -12.37 -6.08
CA ALA A 93 13.56 -13.28 -5.11
C ALA A 93 12.08 -13.59 -5.37
N LEU A 94 11.40 -12.89 -6.28
CA LEU A 94 10.03 -13.22 -6.70
C LEU A 94 9.95 -14.58 -7.42
N GLY A 95 11.05 -15.06 -8.00
CA GLY A 95 11.05 -16.24 -8.88
C GLY A 95 10.16 -15.98 -10.10
N ASP A 96 9.22 -16.87 -10.39
CA ASP A 96 8.27 -16.74 -11.50
C ASP A 96 6.97 -16.01 -11.11
N LYS A 97 6.85 -15.57 -9.87
CA LYS A 97 5.66 -14.86 -9.39
C LYS A 97 5.68 -13.41 -9.88
N GLN A 98 4.51 -12.93 -10.27
CA GLN A 98 4.31 -11.56 -10.76
C GLN A 98 3.16 -10.87 -10.00
N PRO A 99 3.27 -10.68 -8.65
CA PRO A 99 2.24 -9.98 -7.89
C PRO A 99 2.09 -8.55 -8.39
N PHE A 100 0.99 -7.90 -8.06
CA PHE A 100 0.93 -6.45 -8.20
C PHE A 100 1.89 -5.81 -7.18
N MET A 101 2.83 -4.97 -7.64
CA MET A 101 3.78 -4.27 -6.77
C MET A 101 3.43 -2.79 -6.66
N TRP A 102 3.22 -2.33 -5.46
CA TRP A 102 3.10 -0.92 -5.12
C TRP A 102 4.45 -0.45 -4.58
N LEU A 103 5.12 0.42 -5.32
CA LEU A 103 6.44 0.97 -5.00
C LEU A 103 6.27 2.39 -4.45
N ASP A 104 6.38 2.54 -3.13
CA ASP A 104 6.41 3.85 -2.47
C ASP A 104 7.85 4.38 -2.49
N ILE A 105 8.17 5.21 -3.49
CA ILE A 105 9.51 5.75 -3.70
C ILE A 105 9.66 7.06 -2.93
N LYS A 106 10.25 6.96 -1.75
CA LYS A 106 10.26 8.01 -0.73
C LYS A 106 10.94 9.31 -1.14
N ASN A 107 11.95 9.23 -1.98
CA ASN A 107 12.73 10.37 -2.45
C ASN A 107 12.65 10.60 -3.95
N LEU A 108 11.62 10.07 -4.64
CA LEU A 108 11.39 10.38 -6.05
C LEU A 108 10.96 11.83 -6.18
N ASP A 109 11.74 12.61 -6.93
CA ASP A 109 11.46 14.00 -7.23
C ASP A 109 11.82 14.35 -8.68
N LYS A 110 11.77 15.64 -9.04
CA LYS A 110 12.08 16.12 -10.40
C LYS A 110 13.53 15.94 -10.80
N SER A 111 14.46 15.85 -9.84
CA SER A 111 15.91 15.75 -10.11
C SER A 111 16.33 14.32 -10.47
N ASN A 112 15.71 13.32 -9.88
CA ASN A 112 16.11 11.91 -9.99
C ASN A 112 15.12 11.03 -10.77
N ALA A 113 13.92 11.54 -11.12
CA ALA A 113 12.85 10.75 -11.75
C ALA A 113 13.29 9.99 -13.02
N LYS A 114 14.16 10.59 -13.87
CA LYS A 114 14.65 9.91 -15.08
C LYS A 114 15.58 8.74 -14.74
N LEU A 115 16.47 8.91 -13.77
CA LEU A 115 17.38 7.85 -13.32
C LEU A 115 16.62 6.69 -12.69
N ILE A 116 15.64 7.01 -11.83
CA ILE A 116 14.76 6.00 -11.23
C ILE A 116 13.99 5.24 -12.32
N LEU A 117 13.40 5.94 -13.30
CA LEU A 117 12.70 5.28 -14.41
C LEU A 117 13.62 4.34 -15.20
N GLN A 118 14.84 4.77 -15.52
CA GLN A 118 15.82 3.94 -16.21
C GLN A 118 16.16 2.70 -15.39
N LYS A 119 16.38 2.86 -14.08
CA LYS A 119 16.67 1.75 -13.16
C LYS A 119 15.53 0.75 -13.09
N LEU A 120 14.30 1.22 -12.90
CA LEU A 120 13.12 0.35 -12.88
C LEU A 120 12.93 -0.39 -14.22
N ASN A 121 13.08 0.31 -15.35
CA ASN A 121 12.98 -0.31 -16.66
C ASN A 121 14.00 -1.43 -16.86
N SER A 122 15.27 -1.22 -16.44
CA SER A 122 16.31 -2.24 -16.51
C SER A 122 15.94 -3.47 -15.68
N VAL A 123 15.56 -3.28 -14.41
CA VAL A 123 15.21 -4.39 -13.51
C VAL A 123 14.02 -5.19 -14.02
N PHE A 124 12.97 -4.52 -14.51
CA PHE A 124 11.76 -5.19 -14.98
C PHE A 124 11.93 -5.83 -16.36
N LEU A 125 12.76 -5.25 -17.24
CA LEU A 125 13.10 -5.87 -18.52
C LEU A 125 13.87 -7.18 -18.33
N GLU A 126 14.85 -7.20 -17.45
CA GLU A 126 15.65 -8.40 -17.13
C GLU A 126 14.77 -9.55 -16.62
N LYS A 127 13.71 -9.24 -15.87
CA LYS A 127 12.76 -10.21 -15.31
C LYS A 127 11.54 -10.46 -16.20
N ASN A 128 11.41 -9.80 -17.34
CA ASN A 128 10.18 -9.80 -18.16
C ASN A 128 8.92 -9.52 -17.32
N TYR A 129 9.05 -8.54 -16.39
CA TYR A 129 7.98 -8.19 -15.46
C TYR A 129 7.01 -7.18 -16.09
N PRO A 130 5.69 -7.41 -16.05
CA PRO A 130 4.72 -6.53 -16.69
C PRO A 130 4.57 -5.21 -15.94
N LYS A 131 4.88 -4.09 -16.58
CA LYS A 131 4.82 -2.75 -15.99
C LYS A 131 3.42 -2.35 -15.50
N GLN A 132 2.37 -2.87 -16.14
CA GLN A 132 0.98 -2.67 -15.73
C GLN A 132 0.66 -3.29 -14.35
N ASN A 133 1.50 -4.18 -13.85
CA ASN A 133 1.41 -4.75 -12.51
C ASN A 133 2.23 -3.94 -11.48
N VAL A 134 2.72 -2.77 -11.86
CA VAL A 134 3.54 -1.93 -10.99
C VAL A 134 2.89 -0.56 -10.83
N LEU A 135 2.69 -0.15 -9.58
CA LEU A 135 2.29 1.19 -9.18
C LEU A 135 3.50 1.95 -8.65
N ILE A 136 3.76 3.12 -9.21
CA ILE A 136 4.76 4.07 -8.70
C ILE A 136 4.03 5.13 -7.88
N GLU A 137 4.38 5.24 -6.63
CA GLU A 137 3.84 6.23 -5.71
C GLU A 137 4.92 7.18 -5.23
N THR A 138 4.56 8.46 -5.09
CA THR A 138 5.41 9.48 -4.47
C THR A 138 4.58 10.67 -3.95
N ARG A 139 5.15 11.40 -3.01
CA ARG A 139 4.62 12.71 -2.53
C ARG A 139 4.93 13.88 -3.47
N PHE A 140 5.76 13.67 -4.50
CA PHE A 140 6.21 14.69 -5.45
C PHE A 140 5.65 14.37 -6.85
N PRO A 141 4.38 14.74 -7.13
CA PRO A 141 3.63 14.24 -8.29
C PRO A 141 4.09 14.77 -9.64
N GLU A 142 4.93 15.84 -9.69
CA GLU A 142 5.24 16.59 -10.90
C GLU A 142 5.84 15.73 -12.02
N LYS A 143 6.43 14.60 -11.68
CA LYS A 143 7.08 13.69 -12.65
C LYS A 143 6.39 12.33 -12.82
N LEU A 144 5.26 12.11 -12.15
CA LEU A 144 4.50 10.86 -12.29
C LEU A 144 4.09 10.58 -13.73
N GLY A 145 3.74 11.62 -14.51
CA GLY A 145 3.44 11.49 -15.94
C GLY A 145 4.55 10.86 -16.79
N LEU A 146 5.82 10.94 -16.34
CA LEU A 146 6.94 10.24 -16.99
C LEU A 146 6.78 8.71 -16.85
N PHE A 147 6.42 8.23 -15.68
CA PHE A 147 6.20 6.80 -15.40
C PHE A 147 4.92 6.29 -16.06
N THR A 148 3.85 7.09 -16.03
CA THR A 148 2.60 6.75 -16.72
C THR A 148 2.82 6.54 -18.22
N LYS A 149 3.56 7.43 -18.87
CA LYS A 149 3.93 7.31 -20.30
C LYS A 149 4.80 6.08 -20.59
N ALA A 150 5.59 5.64 -19.62
CA ALA A 150 6.40 4.43 -19.72
C ALA A 150 5.65 3.12 -19.48
N GLY A 151 4.33 3.18 -19.18
CA GLY A 151 3.43 2.03 -19.00
C GLY A 151 3.23 1.58 -17.56
N TYR A 152 3.73 2.32 -16.56
CA TYR A 152 3.45 2.07 -15.15
C TYR A 152 2.10 2.66 -14.73
N LYS A 153 1.46 2.07 -13.71
CA LYS A 153 0.44 2.77 -12.94
C LYS A 153 1.14 3.77 -12.02
N THR A 154 0.46 4.88 -11.73
CA THR A 154 1.04 5.94 -10.91
C THR A 154 0.02 6.46 -9.91
N SER A 155 0.47 6.87 -8.73
CA SER A 155 -0.36 7.46 -7.70
C SER A 155 0.34 8.63 -7.00
N TYR A 156 -0.39 9.71 -6.81
CA TYR A 156 0.02 10.81 -5.96
C TYR A 156 -0.31 10.47 -4.51
N TYR A 157 0.73 10.35 -3.68
CA TYR A 157 0.60 10.17 -2.23
C TYR A 157 0.16 11.48 -1.59
N LEU A 158 -1.09 11.55 -1.18
CA LEU A 158 -1.69 12.76 -0.63
C LEU A 158 -1.17 13.08 0.77
N LYS A 159 -1.36 14.30 1.19
CA LYS A 159 -1.21 14.68 2.59
C LYS A 159 -2.14 13.82 3.46
N GLN A 160 -1.62 13.36 4.58
CA GLN A 160 -2.40 12.56 5.54
C GLN A 160 -3.32 13.43 6.37
N ASP A 161 -4.36 12.80 6.92
CA ASP A 161 -5.29 13.42 7.85
C ASP A 161 -6.09 14.60 7.24
N LEU A 162 -6.47 14.51 5.94
CA LEU A 162 -7.32 15.53 5.30
C LEU A 162 -8.60 15.75 6.10
N TYR A 163 -9.17 14.70 6.68
CA TYR A 163 -10.39 14.76 7.50
C TYR A 163 -10.24 15.58 8.80
N LYS A 164 -9.02 15.92 9.19
CA LYS A 164 -8.72 16.76 10.37
C LYS A 164 -8.49 18.24 10.02
N LEU A 165 -8.36 18.55 8.73
CA LEU A 165 -8.09 19.92 8.30
C LEU A 165 -9.30 20.83 8.52
N LYS A 166 -9.02 22.10 8.81
CA LYS A 166 -10.04 23.13 8.77
C LYS A 166 -10.51 23.32 7.33
N GLN A 167 -11.74 23.79 7.14
CA GLN A 167 -12.36 23.92 5.82
C GLN A 167 -11.50 24.71 4.80
N THR A 168 -10.86 25.81 5.22
CA THR A 168 -9.97 26.62 4.37
C THR A 168 -8.74 25.84 3.91
N ASP A 169 -8.11 25.08 4.83
CA ASP A 169 -6.91 24.31 4.53
C ASP A 169 -7.26 23.10 3.66
N LEU A 170 -8.38 22.45 3.96
CA LEU A 170 -8.89 21.34 3.13
C LEU A 170 -9.17 21.81 1.70
N HIS A 171 -9.85 22.96 1.52
CA HIS A 171 -10.11 23.51 0.19
C HIS A 171 -8.80 23.75 -0.59
N THR A 172 -7.79 24.30 0.07
CA THR A 172 -6.47 24.52 -0.56
C THR A 172 -5.84 23.21 -1.02
N GLU A 173 -5.85 22.17 -0.19
CA GLU A 173 -5.31 20.85 -0.54
C GLU A 173 -6.11 20.20 -1.69
N LEU A 174 -7.44 20.33 -1.69
CA LEU A 174 -8.30 19.78 -2.75
C LEU A 174 -8.04 20.44 -4.10
N GLU A 175 -7.84 21.77 -4.16
CA GLU A 175 -7.48 22.48 -5.39
C GLU A 175 -6.09 22.11 -5.90
N GLN A 176 -5.13 21.83 -5.01
CA GLN A 176 -3.81 21.31 -5.42
C GLN A 176 -3.93 19.92 -6.04
N ILE A 177 -4.68 19.01 -5.39
CA ILE A 177 -4.93 17.66 -5.92
C ILE A 177 -5.60 17.74 -7.29
N LYS A 178 -6.63 18.56 -7.44
CA LYS A 178 -7.35 18.78 -8.69
C LYS A 178 -6.41 19.26 -9.80
N THR A 179 -5.56 20.25 -9.53
CA THR A 179 -4.57 20.78 -10.49
C THR A 179 -3.62 19.66 -10.97
N ILE A 180 -3.17 18.79 -10.08
CA ILE A 180 -2.32 17.65 -10.45
C ILE A 180 -3.07 16.67 -11.36
N LEU A 181 -4.32 16.34 -11.02
CA LEU A 181 -5.13 15.39 -11.80
C LEU A 181 -5.50 15.94 -13.18
N GLU A 182 -5.78 17.23 -13.30
CA GLU A 182 -6.05 17.89 -14.58
C GLU A 182 -4.82 17.88 -15.51
N THR A 183 -3.64 18.12 -14.97
CA THR A 183 -2.38 18.08 -15.73
C THR A 183 -1.87 16.66 -16.01
N GLN A 184 -2.29 15.68 -15.22
CA GLN A 184 -1.87 14.28 -15.30
C GLN A 184 -3.07 13.31 -15.13
N PRO A 185 -4.02 13.27 -16.10
CA PRO A 185 -5.33 12.63 -15.92
C PRO A 185 -5.32 11.10 -15.71
N LYS A 186 -4.18 10.44 -15.89
CA LYS A 186 -3.99 9.00 -15.65
C LYS A 186 -3.34 8.68 -14.32
N VAL A 187 -3.01 9.69 -13.53
CA VAL A 187 -2.45 9.52 -12.18
C VAL A 187 -3.61 9.25 -11.21
N GLY A 188 -3.50 8.21 -10.42
CA GLY A 188 -4.39 7.94 -9.30
C GLY A 188 -3.99 8.73 -8.05
N ILE A 189 -4.74 8.56 -6.99
CA ILE A 189 -4.46 9.16 -5.68
C ILE A 189 -4.38 8.09 -4.60
N SER A 190 -3.51 8.31 -3.62
CA SER A 190 -3.34 7.37 -2.51
C SER A 190 -3.35 8.08 -1.16
N THR A 191 -4.08 7.50 -0.22
CA THR A 191 -4.24 8.04 1.12
C THR A 191 -4.60 6.97 2.16
N GLU A 192 -4.63 7.39 3.43
CA GLU A 192 -5.14 6.57 4.52
C GLU A 192 -6.68 6.45 4.46
N HIS A 193 -7.21 5.32 4.89
CA HIS A 193 -8.63 5.00 4.80
C HIS A 193 -9.58 6.02 5.48
N PHE A 194 -9.11 6.79 6.45
CA PHE A 194 -9.92 7.82 7.10
C PHE A 194 -10.24 9.01 6.17
N ASP A 195 -9.41 9.25 5.15
CA ASP A 195 -9.65 10.32 4.17
C ASP A 195 -10.55 9.87 3.01
N TYR A 196 -10.94 8.58 2.98
CA TYR A 196 -11.68 7.99 1.86
C TYR A 196 -12.98 8.72 1.51
N GLU A 197 -13.79 9.10 2.50
CA GLU A 197 -15.08 9.76 2.23
C GLU A 197 -14.87 11.13 1.56
N ILE A 198 -13.81 11.87 1.90
CA ILE A 198 -13.41 13.11 1.23
C ILE A 198 -13.05 12.83 -0.23
N LEU A 199 -12.23 11.80 -0.47
CA LEU A 199 -11.84 11.45 -1.84
C LEU A 199 -13.01 10.96 -2.68
N LYS A 200 -13.96 10.27 -2.09
CA LYS A 200 -15.17 9.82 -2.76
C LYS A 200 -16.07 10.98 -3.16
N GLU A 201 -16.18 12.01 -2.30
CA GLU A 201 -16.98 13.21 -2.54
C GLU A 201 -16.37 14.10 -3.62
N TYR A 202 -15.07 14.40 -3.52
CA TYR A 202 -14.43 15.41 -4.38
C TYR A 202 -13.78 14.83 -5.64
N PHE A 203 -13.43 13.53 -5.64
CA PHE A 203 -12.76 12.84 -6.75
C PHE A 203 -13.43 11.48 -7.05
N PRO A 204 -14.76 11.45 -7.31
CA PRO A 204 -15.52 10.20 -7.44
C PRO A 204 -14.96 9.27 -8.53
N GLU A 205 -14.52 9.80 -9.67
CA GLU A 205 -14.06 9.01 -10.82
C GLU A 205 -12.56 8.68 -10.80
N THR A 206 -11.80 9.29 -9.86
CA THR A 206 -10.34 9.09 -9.82
C THR A 206 -10.01 7.72 -9.21
N THR A 207 -9.07 7.01 -9.82
CA THR A 207 -8.55 5.75 -9.27
C THR A 207 -7.90 6.00 -7.91
N LYS A 208 -8.33 5.25 -6.91
CA LYS A 208 -7.87 5.37 -5.53
C LYS A 208 -7.08 4.16 -5.10
N TYR A 209 -6.04 4.40 -4.32
CA TYR A 209 -5.21 3.42 -3.63
C TYR A 209 -5.24 3.75 -2.14
N ILE A 210 -5.69 2.81 -1.31
CA ILE A 210 -5.99 3.09 0.10
C ILE A 210 -5.12 2.22 1.00
N TRP A 211 -4.52 2.80 2.02
CA TRP A 211 -3.89 1.98 3.06
C TRP A 211 -4.68 2.04 4.37
N CYS A 212 -4.79 0.86 5.01
CA CYS A 212 -5.53 0.65 6.25
C CYS A 212 -4.58 0.23 7.38
N ILE A 213 -3.61 1.08 7.73
CA ILE A 213 -2.58 0.73 8.71
C ILE A 213 -3.18 0.46 10.10
N ARG A 214 -4.25 1.19 10.46
CA ARG A 214 -4.89 1.15 11.78
C ARG A 214 -6.18 0.34 11.82
N HIS A 215 -6.48 -0.40 10.79
CA HIS A 215 -7.77 -1.06 10.53
C HIS A 215 -8.13 -2.22 11.45
N SER A 216 -7.37 -2.56 12.43
CA SER A 216 -7.64 -3.73 13.29
C SER A 216 -8.79 -3.53 14.28
N LYS A 217 -9.52 -2.42 14.24
CA LYS A 217 -10.66 -2.16 15.09
C LYS A 217 -11.95 -2.58 14.40
N ILE A 218 -12.82 -3.31 15.10
CA ILE A 218 -14.18 -3.67 14.65
C ILE A 218 -14.98 -2.42 14.26
N SER A 219 -14.71 -1.27 14.89
CA SER A 219 -15.33 0.03 14.57
C SER A 219 -15.17 0.43 13.10
N ASP A 220 -14.11 0.01 12.44
CA ASP A 220 -13.80 0.41 11.08
C ASP A 220 -14.38 -0.55 10.02
N TYR A 221 -15.06 -1.62 10.45
CA TYR A 221 -15.60 -2.66 9.57
C TYR A 221 -16.45 -2.09 8.43
N THR A 222 -17.40 -1.23 8.73
CA THR A 222 -18.31 -0.66 7.73
C THR A 222 -17.55 0.21 6.73
N LEU A 223 -16.64 1.07 7.20
CA LEU A 223 -15.80 1.90 6.35
C LEU A 223 -14.95 1.06 5.41
N VAL A 224 -14.26 0.05 5.94
CA VAL A 224 -13.43 -0.87 5.12
C VAL A 224 -14.28 -1.59 4.08
N ARG A 225 -15.47 -2.05 4.44
CA ARG A 225 -16.40 -2.69 3.49
C ARG A 225 -16.87 -1.75 2.40
N ASN A 226 -17.15 -0.47 2.71
CA ASN A 226 -17.52 0.54 1.72
C ASN A 226 -16.38 0.81 0.76
N ILE A 227 -15.15 0.98 1.26
CA ILE A 227 -13.93 1.15 0.46
C ILE A 227 -13.74 -0.03 -0.52
N LEU A 228 -13.91 -1.26 -0.03
CA LEU A 228 -13.70 -2.46 -0.86
C LEU A 228 -14.77 -2.64 -1.96
N LYS A 229 -15.99 -2.13 -1.75
CA LYS A 229 -17.07 -2.17 -2.73
C LYS A 229 -16.96 -1.08 -3.80
N ASP A 230 -16.22 -0.01 -3.53
CA ASP A 230 -16.05 1.09 -4.48
C ASP A 230 -15.17 0.63 -5.66
N GLU A 231 -15.70 0.67 -6.87
CA GLU A 231 -15.01 0.22 -8.09
C GLU A 231 -13.81 1.11 -8.45
N THR A 232 -13.81 2.37 -8.01
CA THR A 232 -12.69 3.30 -8.23
C THR A 232 -11.50 3.02 -7.30
N VAL A 233 -11.70 2.26 -6.21
CA VAL A 233 -10.61 1.80 -5.34
C VAL A 233 -9.95 0.58 -5.98
N ALA A 234 -8.74 0.74 -6.48
CA ALA A 234 -8.00 -0.32 -7.17
C ALA A 234 -7.36 -1.33 -6.22
N LEU A 235 -6.81 -0.85 -5.09
CA LEU A 235 -6.12 -1.70 -4.11
C LEU A 235 -6.21 -1.09 -2.70
N VAL A 236 -6.29 -1.99 -1.71
CA VAL A 236 -6.26 -1.64 -0.28
C VAL A 236 -5.10 -2.38 0.39
N LEU A 237 -4.15 -1.62 0.94
CA LEU A 237 -3.03 -2.19 1.69
C LEU A 237 -3.43 -2.45 3.13
N VAL A 238 -3.05 -3.60 3.63
CA VAL A 238 -3.34 -4.02 5.01
C VAL A 238 -2.06 -4.39 5.74
N THR A 239 -2.03 -4.07 7.04
CA THR A 239 -0.93 -4.49 7.89
C THR A 239 -0.94 -6.00 8.03
N TYR A 240 0.15 -6.64 7.63
CA TYR A 240 0.36 -8.07 7.76
C TYR A 240 1.62 -8.34 8.58
N HIS A 241 1.44 -9.09 9.64
CA HIS A 241 2.53 -9.56 10.51
C HIS A 241 2.59 -11.09 10.36
N PRO A 242 3.49 -11.61 9.50
CA PRO A 242 3.66 -13.06 9.39
C PRO A 242 4.23 -13.61 10.71
N LEU A 243 3.69 -14.74 11.13
CA LEU A 243 4.25 -15.54 12.23
C LEU A 243 5.55 -16.21 11.83
#